data_4f68e6cb63aeeb8110189ca3436f9b29
#
_entry.id   4f68e6cb63aeeb8110189ca3436f9b29
#
_cell.length_a   1.000
_cell.length_b   1.000
_cell.length_c   1.000
_cell.angle_alpha   90.00
_cell.angle_beta   90.00
_cell.angle_gamma   90.00
#
_symmetry.space_group_name_H-M   'P 1'
#
loop_
_entity.id
_entity.type
_entity.pdbx_description
1 polymer ?
#
loop_
_entity_poly.entity_id
_entity_poly.type
_entity_poly.pdbx_seq_one_letter_code
_entity_poly.pdbx_strand_id
1 'polypeptide(L)'
;VLIVNYQLDNMSLEKHAELGSAVAPSFVSENVPGLLGKSFIGDVDRGVFGGVYYFENSESVTTYLDSELWKGVVAHPNLVEFKTDVFKTFNGTELANGVHSSRKTSSDTADAENLHILVVNYTYKEAPTDEEMSSQIKEFAPVFSNENFPGMIGKTMINNTDDKVYGGVYYFTSRDAIENYFQSDLWKGFEGDKNTDVYKKDIYGVASISTISNGVPVLD
;
A
#
# COMPACT_ATOMS: atom_id res chain seq x y z
N VAL A 1 -6.65 -4.08 -4.04
CA VAL A 1 -6.01 -2.93 -3.37
C VAL A 1 -6.45 -1.65 -4.05
N LEU A 2 -6.87 -0.67 -3.26
CA LEU A 2 -7.15 0.69 -3.70
C LEU A 2 -6.08 1.61 -3.09
N ILE A 3 -5.43 2.40 -3.91
CA ILE A 3 -4.50 3.45 -3.47
C ILE A 3 -5.14 4.80 -3.80
N VAL A 4 -5.30 5.62 -2.78
CA VAL A 4 -5.83 6.98 -2.91
C VAL A 4 -4.75 7.97 -2.54
N ASN A 5 -4.55 8.97 -3.38
CA ASN A 5 -3.69 10.11 -3.09
C ASN A 5 -4.48 11.41 -3.29
N TYR A 6 -4.20 12.42 -2.48
CA TYR A 6 -4.73 13.78 -2.58
C TYR A 6 -3.74 14.80 -2.01
N GLN A 7 -4.00 16.06 -2.24
CA GLN A 7 -3.25 17.18 -1.67
C GLN A 7 -4.13 18.00 -0.72
N LEU A 8 -3.50 18.78 0.16
CA LEU A 8 -4.19 19.70 1.06
C LEU A 8 -4.25 21.09 0.44
N ASP A 9 -5.42 21.70 0.46
CA ASP A 9 -5.62 23.12 0.13
C ASP A 9 -6.10 23.88 1.36
N ASN A 10 -5.35 24.90 1.76
CA ASN A 10 -5.66 25.74 2.91
C ASN A 10 -5.96 24.97 4.22
N MET A 11 -5.31 23.83 4.44
CA MET A 11 -5.42 23.00 5.65
C MET A 11 -4.03 22.77 6.24
N SER A 12 -3.87 23.00 7.55
CA SER A 12 -2.64 22.66 8.26
C SER A 12 -2.54 21.14 8.48
N LEU A 13 -1.32 20.64 8.67
CA LEU A 13 -1.08 19.22 9.01
C LEU A 13 -1.77 18.80 10.29
N GLU A 14 -1.85 19.69 11.29
CA GLU A 14 -2.55 19.45 12.55
C GLU A 14 -4.05 19.21 12.31
N LYS A 15 -4.71 20.09 11.56
CA LYS A 15 -6.13 19.93 11.20
C LYS A 15 -6.37 18.69 10.34
N HIS A 16 -5.45 18.36 9.46
CA HIS A 16 -5.51 17.13 8.67
C HIS A 16 -5.43 15.90 9.56
N ALA A 17 -4.52 15.89 10.55
CA ALA A 17 -4.42 14.81 11.53
C ALA A 17 -5.68 14.69 12.40
N GLU A 18 -6.27 15.81 12.83
CA GLU A 18 -7.57 15.83 13.55
C GLU A 18 -8.69 15.22 12.67
N LEU A 19 -8.78 15.63 11.41
CA LEU A 19 -9.74 15.07 10.45
C LEU A 19 -9.52 13.56 10.27
N GLY A 20 -8.30 13.15 10.08
CA GLY A 20 -7.92 11.72 9.98
C GLY A 20 -8.37 10.93 11.21
N SER A 21 -8.08 11.44 12.40
CA SER A 21 -8.48 10.83 13.67
C SER A 21 -9.99 10.72 13.83
N ALA A 22 -10.73 11.73 13.38
CA ALA A 22 -12.19 11.74 13.45
C ALA A 22 -12.84 10.73 12.49
N VAL A 23 -12.26 10.53 11.31
CA VAL A 23 -12.83 9.62 10.29
C VAL A 23 -12.30 8.19 10.38
N ALA A 24 -11.14 7.95 11.02
CA ALA A 24 -10.53 6.64 11.12
C ALA A 24 -11.48 5.53 11.63
N PRO A 25 -12.29 5.77 12.67
CA PRO A 25 -13.24 4.76 13.15
C PRO A 25 -14.32 4.35 12.15
N SER A 26 -14.51 5.12 11.07
CA SER A 26 -15.47 4.78 10.01
C SER A 26 -14.95 3.72 9.05
N PHE A 27 -13.64 3.47 9.02
CA PHE A 27 -13.01 2.51 8.12
C PHE A 27 -12.89 1.12 8.76
N VAL A 28 -14.04 0.54 9.04
CA VAL A 28 -14.20 -0.82 9.54
C VAL A 28 -15.16 -1.59 8.64
N SER A 29 -15.11 -2.91 8.65
CA SER A 29 -15.91 -3.76 7.75
C SER A 29 -17.42 -3.58 7.90
N GLU A 30 -17.89 -3.17 9.09
CA GLU A 30 -19.29 -2.87 9.37
C GLU A 30 -19.79 -1.64 8.59
N ASN A 31 -18.94 -0.64 8.37
CA ASN A 31 -19.28 0.59 7.66
C ASN A 31 -18.86 0.56 6.19
N VAL A 32 -17.81 -0.22 5.89
CA VAL A 32 -17.24 -0.37 4.55
C VAL A 32 -17.19 -1.86 4.22
N PRO A 33 -18.28 -2.43 3.66
CA PRO A 33 -18.38 -3.86 3.39
C PRO A 33 -17.23 -4.38 2.52
N GLY A 34 -16.60 -5.46 2.98
CA GLY A 34 -15.46 -6.09 2.32
C GLY A 34 -14.12 -5.37 2.51
N LEU A 35 -14.06 -4.32 3.33
CA LEU A 35 -12.78 -3.73 3.73
C LEU A 35 -12.04 -4.67 4.68
N LEU A 36 -10.83 -5.08 4.29
CA LEU A 36 -9.94 -5.91 5.09
C LEU A 36 -9.01 -5.06 5.96
N GLY A 37 -8.63 -3.88 5.46
CA GLY A 37 -7.78 -2.97 6.19
C GLY A 37 -7.44 -1.70 5.42
N LYS A 38 -7.02 -0.67 6.16
CA LYS A 38 -6.60 0.62 5.61
C LYS A 38 -5.39 1.16 6.36
N SER A 39 -4.41 1.64 5.62
CA SER A 39 -3.32 2.47 6.14
C SER A 39 -3.51 3.89 5.66
N PHE A 40 -3.54 4.85 6.59
CA PHE A 40 -3.44 6.27 6.24
C PHE A 40 -1.97 6.58 5.94
N ILE A 41 -1.71 7.19 4.80
CA ILE A 41 -0.37 7.47 4.31
C ILE A 41 -0.15 8.95 4.06
N GLY A 42 1.10 9.39 4.17
CA GLY A 42 1.47 10.76 3.85
C GLY A 42 2.94 10.90 3.50
N ASP A 43 3.20 11.80 2.58
CA ASP A 43 4.51 12.35 2.28
C ASP A 43 4.42 13.87 2.47
N VAL A 44 4.88 14.32 3.63
CA VAL A 44 4.79 15.73 4.04
C VAL A 44 5.64 16.61 3.13
N ASP A 45 6.79 16.12 2.69
CA ASP A 45 7.73 16.88 1.86
C ASP A 45 7.14 17.16 0.47
N ARG A 46 6.40 16.19 -0.09
CA ARG A 46 5.69 16.36 -1.37
C ARG A 46 4.26 16.91 -1.21
N GLY A 47 3.77 17.02 0.01
CA GLY A 47 2.39 17.45 0.28
C GLY A 47 1.32 16.45 -0.22
N VAL A 48 1.67 15.16 -0.33
CA VAL A 48 0.78 14.10 -0.80
C VAL A 48 0.32 13.25 0.38
N PHE A 49 -0.98 13.09 0.50
CA PHE A 49 -1.64 12.31 1.55
C PHE A 49 -2.60 11.31 0.94
N GLY A 50 -3.07 10.34 1.75
CA GLY A 50 -4.03 9.38 1.22
C GLY A 50 -4.21 8.14 2.04
N GLY A 51 -4.43 7.02 1.34
CA GLY A 51 -4.58 5.71 1.98
C GLY A 51 -4.31 4.56 1.03
N VAL A 52 -3.85 3.46 1.63
CA VAL A 52 -3.81 2.14 0.98
C VAL A 52 -4.89 1.30 1.63
N TYR A 53 -5.79 0.78 0.82
CA TYR A 53 -6.95 0.01 1.26
C TYR A 53 -6.88 -1.40 0.68
N TYR A 54 -7.16 -2.36 1.52
CA TYR A 54 -7.29 -3.77 1.14
C TYR A 54 -8.75 -4.18 1.19
N PHE A 55 -9.24 -4.77 0.12
CA PHE A 55 -10.62 -5.26 0.00
C PHE A 55 -10.64 -6.73 -0.37
N GLU A 56 -11.70 -7.42 0.01
CA GLU A 56 -11.92 -8.83 -0.32
C GLU A 56 -11.97 -9.08 -1.83
N ASN A 57 -12.55 -8.14 -2.58
CA ASN A 57 -12.76 -8.26 -4.02
C ASN A 57 -12.96 -6.89 -4.70
N SER A 58 -13.03 -6.87 -6.02
CA SER A 58 -13.21 -5.65 -6.81
C SER A 58 -14.61 -5.03 -6.65
N GLU A 59 -15.63 -5.82 -6.39
CA GLU A 59 -17.01 -5.33 -6.16
C GLU A 59 -17.06 -4.47 -4.87
N SER A 60 -16.37 -4.90 -3.83
CA SER A 60 -16.25 -4.13 -2.58
C SER A 60 -15.55 -2.79 -2.80
N VAL A 61 -14.54 -2.73 -3.68
CA VAL A 61 -13.90 -1.45 -4.06
C VAL A 61 -14.91 -0.54 -4.74
N THR A 62 -15.65 -1.05 -5.71
CA THR A 62 -16.67 -0.27 -6.44
C THR A 62 -17.74 0.23 -5.49
N THR A 63 -18.25 -0.66 -4.61
CA THR A 63 -19.25 -0.30 -3.60
C THR A 63 -18.75 0.83 -2.67
N TYR A 64 -17.47 0.77 -2.26
CA TYR A 64 -16.88 1.83 -1.45
C TYR A 64 -16.78 3.15 -2.23
N LEU A 65 -16.33 3.13 -3.48
CA LEU A 65 -16.20 4.34 -4.31
C LEU A 65 -17.57 4.97 -4.66
N ASP A 66 -18.66 4.21 -4.60
CA ASP A 66 -20.02 4.70 -4.76
C ASP A 66 -20.69 5.14 -3.43
N SER A 67 -20.04 4.89 -2.29
CA SER A 67 -20.58 5.14 -0.96
C SER A 67 -20.67 6.62 -0.59
N GLU A 68 -21.58 6.94 0.34
CA GLU A 68 -21.68 8.30 0.89
C GLU A 68 -20.42 8.69 1.69
N LEU A 69 -19.74 7.71 2.29
CA LEU A 69 -18.46 7.95 2.97
C LEU A 69 -17.40 8.46 1.99
N TRP A 70 -17.24 7.79 0.84
CA TRP A 70 -16.30 8.22 -0.19
C TRP A 70 -16.67 9.57 -0.79
N LYS A 71 -17.95 9.76 -1.11
CA LYS A 71 -18.47 11.04 -1.62
C LYS A 71 -18.19 12.18 -0.65
N GLY A 72 -18.35 11.94 0.66
CA GLY A 72 -18.01 12.92 1.71
C GLY A 72 -16.53 13.26 1.75
N VAL A 73 -15.65 12.27 1.53
CA VAL A 73 -14.20 12.47 1.46
C VAL A 73 -13.83 13.35 0.27
N VAL A 74 -14.30 13.02 -0.94
CA VAL A 74 -13.95 13.78 -2.16
C VAL A 74 -14.63 15.14 -2.24
N ALA A 75 -15.72 15.33 -1.54
CA ALA A 75 -16.41 16.62 -1.46
C ALA A 75 -15.80 17.57 -0.40
N HIS A 76 -14.83 17.11 0.39
CA HIS A 76 -14.22 17.94 1.41
C HIS A 76 -13.41 19.09 0.78
N PRO A 77 -13.71 20.36 1.11
CA PRO A 77 -13.20 21.52 0.37
C PRO A 77 -11.68 21.71 0.44
N ASN A 78 -11.03 21.11 1.44
CA ASN A 78 -9.59 21.24 1.63
C ASN A 78 -8.81 19.99 1.19
N LEU A 79 -9.48 18.97 0.64
CA LEU A 79 -8.82 17.80 0.05
C LEU A 79 -9.00 17.89 -1.45
N VAL A 80 -7.91 18.02 -2.18
CA VAL A 80 -7.93 18.32 -3.62
C VAL A 80 -7.02 17.38 -4.40
N GLU A 81 -7.11 17.40 -5.72
CA GLU A 81 -6.25 16.61 -6.62
C GLU A 81 -6.27 15.11 -6.35
N PHE A 82 -7.46 14.57 -6.12
CA PHE A 82 -7.63 13.14 -5.90
C PHE A 82 -7.15 12.30 -7.08
N LYS A 83 -6.37 11.26 -6.76
CA LYS A 83 -5.99 10.18 -7.68
C LYS A 83 -6.31 8.86 -7.01
N THR A 84 -6.91 7.96 -7.78
CA THR A 84 -7.28 6.62 -7.31
C THR A 84 -6.72 5.59 -8.28
N ASP A 85 -5.94 4.66 -7.75
CA ASP A 85 -5.41 3.52 -8.50
C ASP A 85 -6.00 2.23 -7.91
N VAL A 86 -6.61 1.39 -8.74
CA VAL A 86 -7.19 0.11 -8.33
C VAL A 86 -6.37 -1.03 -8.89
N PHE A 87 -5.96 -1.93 -8.02
CA PHE A 87 -5.13 -3.08 -8.37
C PHE A 87 -5.75 -4.38 -7.89
N LYS A 88 -5.54 -5.45 -8.64
CA LYS A 88 -5.72 -6.82 -8.17
C LYS A 88 -4.45 -7.28 -7.46
N THR A 89 -4.57 -8.24 -6.56
CA THR A 89 -3.45 -8.98 -6.01
C THR A 89 -3.26 -10.26 -6.82
N PHE A 90 -2.04 -10.76 -6.90
CA PHE A 90 -1.81 -12.06 -7.51
C PHE A 90 -2.20 -13.18 -6.55
N ASN A 91 -2.96 -14.16 -7.01
CA ASN A 91 -3.33 -15.33 -6.23
C ASN A 91 -2.08 -16.05 -5.67
N GLY A 92 -2.05 -16.24 -4.36
CA GLY A 92 -0.93 -16.86 -3.65
C GLY A 92 0.19 -15.89 -3.25
N THR A 93 0.06 -14.60 -3.58
CA THR A 93 0.99 -13.54 -3.13
C THR A 93 0.45 -12.73 -1.98
N GLU A 94 -0.83 -12.86 -1.71
CA GLU A 94 -1.48 -12.36 -0.50
C GLU A 94 -0.71 -12.79 0.75
N LEU A 95 0.09 -13.82 0.59
CA LEU A 95 0.82 -14.48 1.67
C LEU A 95 2.32 -14.17 1.66
N ALA A 96 2.82 -13.43 0.68
CA ALA A 96 4.20 -13.01 0.73
C ALA A 96 4.40 -12.19 2.00
N ASN A 97 4.83 -12.88 3.04
CA ASN A 97 5.12 -12.35 4.36
C ASN A 97 3.92 -11.87 5.18
N GLY A 98 2.74 -12.40 4.92
CA GLY A 98 1.60 -12.23 5.81
C GLY A 98 0.93 -10.87 5.79
N VAL A 99 1.12 -10.09 4.75
CA VAL A 99 0.46 -8.77 4.63
C VAL A 99 -1.06 -8.90 4.52
N HIS A 100 -1.56 -10.04 4.07
CA HIS A 100 -2.98 -10.40 4.10
C HIS A 100 -3.33 -11.47 5.13
N SER A 101 -2.35 -12.07 5.76
CA SER A 101 -2.65 -12.98 6.84
C SER A 101 -2.88 -12.16 8.10
N SER A 102 -3.86 -12.55 8.89
CA SER A 102 -4.15 -12.09 10.25
C SER A 102 -2.98 -12.30 11.23
N ARG A 103 -1.76 -12.14 10.77
CA ARG A 103 -0.60 -12.14 11.64
C ARG A 103 -0.57 -10.79 12.35
N LYS A 104 -0.93 -10.83 13.61
CA LYS A 104 -0.29 -9.94 14.57
C LYS A 104 1.20 -10.11 14.34
N THR A 105 1.86 -9.06 13.90
CA THR A 105 3.32 -9.04 13.91
C THR A 105 3.75 -9.44 15.31
N SER A 106 4.57 -10.46 15.38
CA SER A 106 5.21 -10.80 16.64
C SER A 106 5.89 -9.54 17.18
N SER A 107 5.99 -9.45 18.47
CA SER A 107 6.46 -8.41 19.36
C SER A 107 7.71 -7.56 18.99
N ASP A 108 8.21 -7.62 17.78
CA ASP A 108 9.16 -6.67 17.23
C ASP A 108 8.37 -5.49 16.67
N THR A 109 7.69 -4.79 17.57
CA THR A 109 6.92 -3.60 17.30
C THR A 109 7.83 -2.55 16.70
N ALA A 110 7.72 -2.35 15.40
CA ALA A 110 8.09 -1.07 14.82
C ALA A 110 7.28 0.00 15.54
N ASP A 111 7.95 1.00 16.07
CA ASP A 111 7.27 2.18 16.56
C ASP A 111 6.30 2.67 15.48
N ALA A 112 5.03 2.82 15.83
CA ALA A 112 3.98 3.27 14.92
C ALA A 112 4.38 4.53 14.13
N GLU A 113 5.17 5.39 14.77
CA GLU A 113 5.63 6.65 14.22
C GLU A 113 6.67 6.48 13.10
N ASN A 114 7.27 5.31 12.97
CA ASN A 114 8.34 5.05 12.00
C ASN A 114 7.94 4.13 10.85
N LEU A 115 6.72 3.60 10.88
CA LEU A 115 6.25 2.70 9.82
C LEU A 115 6.15 3.43 8.48
N HIS A 116 6.70 2.82 7.43
CA HIS A 116 6.69 3.38 6.09
C HIS A 116 6.16 2.38 5.07
N ILE A 117 5.51 2.90 4.04
CA ILE A 117 5.07 2.15 2.87
C ILE A 117 5.86 2.63 1.66
N LEU A 118 6.38 1.67 0.90
CA LEU A 118 6.89 1.88 -0.44
C LEU A 118 5.87 1.35 -1.45
N VAL A 119 5.46 2.20 -2.38
CA VAL A 119 4.65 1.81 -3.54
C VAL A 119 5.52 1.86 -4.78
N VAL A 120 5.65 0.73 -5.44
CA VAL A 120 6.39 0.61 -6.70
C VAL A 120 5.42 0.25 -7.80
N ASN A 121 5.46 0.98 -8.93
CA ASN A 121 4.75 0.61 -10.14
C ASN A 121 5.73 0.55 -11.32
N TYR A 122 5.54 -0.45 -12.16
CA TYR A 122 6.35 -0.68 -13.35
C TYR A 122 5.52 -1.29 -14.48
N THR A 123 6.06 -1.22 -15.68
CA THR A 123 5.54 -1.90 -16.86
C THR A 123 6.60 -2.84 -17.42
N TYR A 124 6.17 -3.81 -18.22
CA TYR A 124 7.07 -4.62 -19.03
C TYR A 124 7.01 -4.19 -20.50
N LYS A 125 8.14 -4.20 -21.19
CA LYS A 125 8.18 -4.07 -22.67
C LYS A 125 7.54 -5.28 -23.31
N GLU A 126 7.88 -6.46 -22.80
CA GLU A 126 7.28 -7.74 -23.16
C GLU A 126 6.71 -8.36 -21.89
N ALA A 127 5.40 -8.19 -21.69
CA ALA A 127 4.76 -8.70 -20.50
C ALA A 127 4.73 -10.24 -20.51
N PRO A 128 5.11 -10.89 -19.40
CA PRO A 128 4.95 -12.33 -19.25
C PRO A 128 3.48 -12.70 -19.29
N THR A 129 3.17 -13.93 -19.65
CA THR A 129 1.83 -14.48 -19.52
C THR A 129 1.43 -14.57 -18.04
N ASP A 130 0.13 -14.67 -17.75
CA ASP A 130 -0.36 -14.83 -16.38
C ASP A 130 0.21 -16.08 -15.68
N GLU A 131 0.45 -17.16 -16.44
CA GLU A 131 1.04 -18.39 -15.93
C GLU A 131 2.52 -18.20 -15.56
N GLU A 132 3.29 -17.57 -16.44
CA GLU A 132 4.70 -17.23 -16.20
C GLU A 132 4.81 -16.27 -15.01
N MET A 133 3.98 -15.25 -14.96
CA MET A 133 3.94 -14.30 -13.84
C MET A 133 3.63 -15.01 -12.53
N SER A 134 2.59 -15.85 -12.50
CA SER A 134 2.21 -16.60 -11.30
C SER A 134 3.32 -17.54 -10.82
N SER A 135 4.06 -18.14 -11.77
CA SER A 135 5.19 -19.01 -11.45
C SER A 135 6.35 -18.20 -10.84
N GLN A 136 6.73 -17.11 -11.50
CA GLN A 136 7.79 -16.21 -11.01
C GLN A 136 7.48 -15.67 -9.62
N ILE A 137 6.25 -15.24 -9.41
CA ILE A 137 5.81 -14.70 -8.13
C ILE A 137 5.93 -15.73 -7.01
N LYS A 138 5.50 -16.98 -7.24
CA LYS A 138 5.65 -18.07 -6.26
C LYS A 138 7.10 -18.33 -5.89
N GLU A 139 7.99 -18.22 -6.86
CA GLU A 139 9.43 -18.38 -6.64
C GLU A 139 10.01 -17.21 -5.83
N PHE A 140 9.64 -15.98 -6.18
CA PHE A 140 10.20 -14.78 -5.57
C PHE A 140 9.51 -14.36 -4.26
N ALA A 141 8.25 -14.71 -4.04
CA ALA A 141 7.52 -14.28 -2.84
C ALA A 141 8.25 -14.58 -1.52
N PRO A 142 8.86 -15.75 -1.31
CA PRO A 142 9.59 -16.05 -0.06
C PRO A 142 10.84 -15.20 0.17
N VAL A 143 11.38 -14.57 -0.88
CA VAL A 143 12.57 -13.72 -0.79
C VAL A 143 12.26 -12.42 -0.03
N PHE A 144 11.02 -11.93 -0.12
CA PHE A 144 10.60 -10.68 0.52
C PHE A 144 10.29 -10.90 2.01
N SER A 145 11.32 -10.96 2.83
CA SER A 145 11.23 -11.24 4.27
C SER A 145 12.15 -10.32 5.06
N ASN A 146 11.88 -10.19 6.37
CA ASN A 146 12.76 -9.46 7.27
C ASN A 146 14.16 -10.08 7.40
N GLU A 147 14.27 -11.39 7.16
CA GLU A 147 15.55 -12.08 7.17
C GLU A 147 16.46 -11.61 6.02
N ASN A 148 15.89 -11.47 4.81
CA ASN A 148 16.62 -11.04 3.63
C ASN A 148 16.74 -9.51 3.52
N PHE A 149 15.72 -8.80 4.01
CA PHE A 149 15.67 -7.33 3.99
C PHE A 149 15.29 -6.83 5.38
N PRO A 150 16.28 -6.57 6.24
CA PRO A 150 16.04 -6.11 7.60
C PRO A 150 15.13 -4.88 7.64
N GLY A 151 14.07 -4.96 8.44
CA GLY A 151 13.03 -3.95 8.53
C GLY A 151 11.86 -4.11 7.54
N MET A 152 11.90 -5.06 6.61
CA MET A 152 10.74 -5.38 5.78
C MET A 152 9.71 -6.18 6.60
N ILE A 153 8.51 -5.64 6.72
CA ILE A 153 7.40 -6.29 7.44
C ILE A 153 6.62 -7.20 6.47
N GLY A 154 6.39 -6.72 5.25
CA GLY A 154 5.67 -7.50 4.26
C GLY A 154 5.58 -6.79 2.91
N LYS A 155 5.12 -7.55 1.92
CA LYS A 155 4.89 -7.08 0.56
C LYS A 155 3.61 -7.69 0.00
N THR A 156 2.81 -6.86 -0.66
CA THR A 156 1.71 -7.30 -1.52
C THR A 156 2.07 -7.01 -2.96
N MET A 157 2.04 -8.02 -3.81
CA MET A 157 2.21 -7.84 -5.24
C MET A 157 0.88 -7.44 -5.86
N ILE A 158 0.90 -6.39 -6.66
CA ILE A 158 -0.29 -5.78 -7.25
C ILE A 158 -0.18 -5.70 -8.76
N ASN A 159 -1.31 -5.75 -9.45
CA ASN A 159 -1.38 -5.55 -10.89
C ASN A 159 -2.69 -4.88 -11.32
N ASN A 160 -2.60 -4.15 -12.41
CA ASN A 160 -3.74 -3.73 -13.22
C ASN A 160 -3.48 -4.24 -14.63
N THR A 161 -4.13 -5.35 -14.99
CA THR A 161 -3.91 -6.02 -16.28
C THR A 161 -4.46 -5.22 -17.46
N ASP A 162 -5.49 -4.39 -17.24
CA ASP A 162 -6.09 -3.58 -18.29
C ASP A 162 -5.11 -2.48 -18.74
N ASP A 163 -4.41 -1.87 -17.77
CA ASP A 163 -3.39 -0.86 -18.03
C ASP A 163 -1.97 -1.44 -18.17
N LYS A 164 -1.80 -2.76 -18.00
CA LYS A 164 -0.51 -3.47 -17.99
C LYS A 164 0.48 -2.91 -16.96
N VAL A 165 -0.05 -2.46 -15.84
CA VAL A 165 0.72 -1.96 -14.70
C VAL A 165 0.89 -3.06 -13.68
N TYR A 166 2.13 -3.25 -13.24
CA TYR A 166 2.52 -4.20 -12.20
C TYR A 166 3.18 -3.45 -11.07
N GLY A 167 3.23 -4.06 -9.88
CA GLY A 167 3.84 -3.35 -8.77
C GLY A 167 3.87 -4.10 -7.46
N GLY A 168 4.13 -3.36 -6.42
CA GLY A 168 4.10 -3.84 -5.06
C GLY A 168 3.82 -2.74 -4.06
N VAL A 169 3.15 -3.12 -2.99
CA VAL A 169 3.01 -2.32 -1.77
C VAL A 169 3.84 -3.02 -0.70
N TYR A 170 4.83 -2.33 -0.20
CA TYR A 170 5.79 -2.88 0.77
C TYR A 170 5.66 -2.13 2.08
N TYR A 171 5.71 -2.85 3.19
CA TYR A 171 5.71 -2.29 4.54
C TYR A 171 7.07 -2.46 5.18
N PHE A 172 7.60 -1.37 5.74
CA PHE A 172 8.89 -1.33 6.41
C PHE A 172 8.80 -0.66 7.76
N THR A 173 9.68 -1.06 8.67
CA THR A 173 9.79 -0.49 10.01
C THR A 173 10.34 0.94 10.02
N SER A 174 10.97 1.40 8.93
CA SER A 174 11.52 2.75 8.81
C SER A 174 11.81 3.12 7.36
N ARG A 175 12.00 4.41 7.11
CA ARG A 175 12.49 4.92 5.83
C ARG A 175 13.90 4.39 5.52
N ASP A 176 14.78 4.32 6.51
CA ASP A 176 16.15 3.82 6.34
C ASP A 176 16.15 2.36 5.85
N ALA A 177 15.19 1.54 6.32
CA ALA A 177 15.04 0.17 5.83
C ALA A 177 14.68 0.12 4.34
N ILE A 178 13.86 1.06 3.85
CA ILE A 178 13.56 1.20 2.42
C ILE A 178 14.82 1.61 1.63
N GLU A 179 15.56 2.57 2.13
CA GLU A 179 16.81 3.03 1.48
C GLU A 179 17.84 1.88 1.42
N ASN A 180 17.95 1.07 2.48
CA ASN A 180 18.79 -0.12 2.48
C ASN A 180 18.28 -1.18 1.48
N TYR A 181 16.97 -1.37 1.35
CA TYR A 181 16.38 -2.25 0.35
C TYR A 181 16.75 -1.81 -1.08
N PHE A 182 16.77 -0.52 -1.38
CA PHE A 182 17.24 0.01 -2.68
C PHE A 182 18.71 -0.25 -2.95
N GLN A 183 19.53 -0.49 -1.92
CA GLN A 183 20.93 -0.85 -2.10
C GLN A 183 21.14 -2.36 -2.33
N SER A 184 20.13 -3.18 -2.17
CA SER A 184 20.21 -4.63 -2.35
C SER A 184 20.47 -5.01 -3.81
N ASP A 185 21.12 -6.15 -4.01
CA ASP A 185 21.36 -6.70 -5.36
C ASP A 185 20.05 -7.07 -6.05
N LEU A 186 19.03 -7.50 -5.27
CA LEU A 186 17.70 -7.79 -5.81
C LEU A 186 17.07 -6.54 -6.43
N TRP A 187 17.07 -5.42 -5.69
CA TRP A 187 16.49 -4.17 -6.21
C TRP A 187 17.26 -3.64 -7.41
N LYS A 188 18.60 -3.61 -7.33
CA LYS A 188 19.45 -3.16 -8.45
C LYS A 188 19.29 -4.04 -9.70
N GLY A 189 19.15 -5.35 -9.51
CA GLY A 189 18.87 -6.28 -10.60
C GLY A 189 17.51 -6.01 -11.24
N PHE A 190 16.48 -5.79 -10.43
CA PHE A 190 15.14 -5.46 -10.90
C PHE A 190 15.09 -4.11 -11.63
N GLU A 191 15.66 -3.05 -11.06
CA GLU A 191 15.68 -1.70 -11.67
C GLU A 191 16.56 -1.65 -12.93
N GLY A 192 17.58 -2.50 -13.00
CA GLY A 192 18.47 -2.65 -14.16
C GLY A 192 17.96 -3.61 -15.24
N ASP A 193 16.85 -4.30 -15.04
CA ASP A 193 16.28 -5.21 -16.01
C ASP A 193 15.78 -4.45 -17.24
N LYS A 194 16.29 -4.84 -18.41
CA LYS A 194 15.98 -4.18 -19.70
C LYS A 194 14.52 -4.36 -20.14
N ASN A 195 13.83 -5.38 -19.63
CA ASN A 195 12.41 -5.62 -19.90
C ASN A 195 11.48 -4.84 -19.00
N THR A 196 11.98 -4.34 -17.87
CA THR A 196 11.21 -3.63 -16.86
C THR A 196 11.45 -2.12 -16.94
N ASP A 197 10.36 -1.33 -16.84
CA ASP A 197 10.38 0.12 -16.73
C ASP A 197 9.70 0.54 -15.42
N VAL A 198 10.51 0.89 -14.41
CA VAL A 198 10.04 1.37 -13.10
C VAL A 198 9.79 2.86 -13.17
N TYR A 199 8.52 3.27 -13.21
CA TYR A 199 8.14 4.67 -13.35
C TYR A 199 7.62 5.33 -12.06
N LYS A 200 7.34 4.53 -11.01
CA LYS A 200 6.85 5.04 -9.72
C LYS A 200 7.57 4.34 -8.57
N LYS A 201 8.12 5.14 -7.66
CA LYS A 201 8.73 4.72 -6.38
C LYS A 201 8.33 5.72 -5.32
N ASP A 202 7.15 5.56 -4.75
CA ASP A 202 6.65 6.50 -3.75
C ASP A 202 6.82 5.93 -2.35
N ILE A 203 7.44 6.72 -1.48
CA ILE A 203 7.62 6.40 -0.06
C ILE A 203 6.66 7.27 0.75
N TYR A 204 5.90 6.64 1.63
CA TYR A 204 4.96 7.31 2.52
C TYR A 204 5.21 6.90 3.96
N GLY A 205 5.10 7.86 4.90
CA GLY A 205 4.90 7.54 6.30
C GLY A 205 3.50 6.99 6.53
N VAL A 206 3.34 6.10 7.48
CA VAL A 206 2.04 5.57 7.91
C VAL A 206 1.61 6.29 9.17
N ALA A 207 0.41 6.87 9.17
CA ALA A 207 -0.12 7.53 10.35
C ALA A 207 -0.50 6.52 11.43
N SER A 208 -0.22 6.84 12.69
CA SER A 208 -0.52 6.01 13.87
C SER A 208 -2.01 5.69 14.06
N ILE A 209 -2.88 6.50 13.44
CA ILE A 209 -4.34 6.28 13.41
C ILE A 209 -4.78 5.20 12.42
N SER A 210 -3.85 4.58 11.68
CA SER A 210 -4.17 3.54 10.70
C SER A 210 -4.85 2.39 11.39
N THR A 211 -6.15 2.25 11.15
CA THR A 211 -6.91 1.08 11.60
C THR A 211 -6.66 -0.03 10.63
N ILE A 212 -6.01 -1.05 11.09
CA ILE A 212 -5.73 -2.18 10.25
C ILE A 212 -6.38 -3.39 10.89
N SER A 213 -7.50 -3.79 10.36
CA SER A 213 -8.08 -5.08 10.67
C SER A 213 -7.59 -6.10 9.65
N ASN A 214 -7.23 -7.28 10.11
CA ASN A 214 -7.01 -8.49 9.30
C ASN A 214 -5.81 -8.52 8.35
N GLY A 215 -4.62 -8.15 8.80
CA GLY A 215 -3.43 -8.62 8.08
C GLY A 215 -2.58 -7.59 7.39
N VAL A 216 -2.95 -6.37 7.46
CA VAL A 216 -2.04 -5.25 7.28
C VAL A 216 -1.39 -5.01 8.65
N PRO A 217 -0.12 -4.58 8.78
CA PRO A 217 0.51 -4.42 10.08
C PRO A 217 -0.33 -3.57 11.01
N VAL A 218 -0.91 -4.19 12.03
CA VAL A 218 -1.58 -3.49 13.12
C VAL A 218 -0.50 -3.12 14.09
N LEU A 219 -0.45 -1.86 14.38
CA LEU A 219 0.31 -1.37 15.50
C LEU A 219 -0.64 -1.46 16.70
N ASP A 220 -0.34 -2.35 17.63
CA ASP A 220 -1.01 -2.40 18.91
C ASP A 220 -0.61 -1.20 19.77
#